data_743e76e28a3e5b35a700c85c43ecae40
#
_entry.id   743e76e28a3e5b35a700c85c43ecae40
#
_cell.length_a   1.000
_cell.length_b   1.000
_cell.length_c   1.000
_cell.angle_alpha   90.00
_cell.angle_beta   90.00
_cell.angle_gamma   90.00
#
_symmetry.space_group_name_H-M   'P 1'
#
loop_
_entity.id
_entity.type
_entity.pdbx_description
1 polymer ?
#
loop_
_entity_poly.entity_id
_entity_poly.type
_entity_poly.pdbx_seq_one_letter_code
_entity_poly.pdbx_strand_id
1 'polypeptide(L)'
;MLEVLKYATRRWVKAHALEGRFVRRNMPERIPLARPSWTDEMRDAAINTLDSGRWVKGPQGRAFAEEFAEYCGVEFASPCNSGSGALIAALRLLGIGPGDEVIVPSLTFIATATSVSMTGATPVFAEVEPDYWLSLIHI
;
A
#
# COMPACT_ATOMS: atom_id res chain seq x y z
N MET A 1 16.44 -18.32 5.62
CA MET A 1 15.58 -17.18 6.01
C MET A 1 14.41 -17.58 6.91
N LEU A 2 13.61 -18.60 6.60
CA LEU A 2 12.51 -19.07 7.47
C LEU A 2 12.99 -19.58 8.86
N GLU A 3 14.15 -20.20 8.97
CA GLU A 3 14.69 -20.70 10.23
C GLU A 3 15.16 -19.57 11.16
N VAL A 4 15.68 -18.47 10.63
CA VAL A 4 16.12 -17.32 11.44
C VAL A 4 14.92 -16.60 12.05
N LEU A 5 13.83 -16.45 11.28
CA LEU A 5 12.56 -15.89 11.78
C LEU A 5 11.91 -16.78 12.85
N LYS A 6 11.93 -18.09 12.66
CA LYS A 6 11.45 -19.04 13.68
C LYS A 6 12.30 -19.02 14.96
N TYR A 7 13.59 -18.79 14.84
CA TYR A 7 14.49 -18.74 16.00
C TYR A 7 14.31 -17.42 16.77
N ALA A 8 14.21 -16.30 16.08
CA ALA A 8 14.01 -15.00 16.72
C ALA A 8 12.65 -14.91 17.43
N THR A 9 11.56 -15.36 16.78
CA THR A 9 10.22 -15.37 17.38
C THR A 9 10.11 -16.37 18.55
N ARG A 10 10.70 -17.57 18.46
CA ARG A 10 10.69 -18.54 19.57
C ARG A 10 11.48 -18.06 20.77
N ARG A 11 12.62 -17.39 20.57
CA ARG A 11 13.44 -16.86 21.65
C ARG A 11 12.77 -15.66 22.33
N TRP A 12 12.14 -14.80 21.56
CA TRP A 12 11.40 -13.65 22.08
C TRP A 12 10.15 -14.09 22.87
N VAL A 13 9.35 -14.99 22.31
CA VAL A 13 8.17 -15.56 22.98
C VAL A 13 8.57 -16.32 24.25
N LYS A 14 9.67 -17.11 24.22
CA LYS A 14 10.14 -17.84 25.42
C LYS A 14 10.66 -16.90 26.52
N ALA A 15 11.40 -15.85 26.18
CA ALA A 15 11.90 -14.88 27.14
C ALA A 15 10.78 -14.10 27.84
N HIS A 16 9.67 -13.82 27.15
CA HIS A 16 8.55 -13.07 27.70
C HIS A 16 7.43 -13.95 28.29
N ALA A 17 7.34 -15.22 27.88
CA ALA A 17 6.39 -16.18 28.44
C ALA A 17 6.82 -16.71 29.82
N LEU A 18 8.13 -16.73 30.12
CA LEU A 18 8.66 -17.23 31.40
C LEU A 18 8.48 -16.23 32.55
N GLU A 19 8.24 -14.95 32.27
CA GLU A 19 8.03 -13.95 33.33
C GLU A 19 6.59 -13.82 33.83
N GLY A 20 5.64 -14.60 33.28
CA GLY A 20 4.25 -14.64 33.75
C GLY A 20 3.55 -13.27 33.84
N ARG A 21 4.15 -12.23 33.30
CA ARG A 21 3.74 -10.84 33.38
C ARG A 21 3.61 -10.21 32.02
N PHE A 22 2.78 -10.77 31.17
CA PHE A 22 2.07 -9.90 30.24
C PHE A 22 1.07 -9.10 31.10
N VAL A 23 1.63 -8.18 31.86
CA VAL A 23 0.86 -7.25 32.68
C VAL A 23 0.14 -6.36 31.70
N ARG A 24 -1.18 -6.57 31.53
CA ARG A 24 -2.12 -5.54 31.09
C ARG A 24 -2.16 -4.40 32.12
N ARG A 25 -1.00 -3.93 32.55
CA ARG A 25 -0.90 -2.78 33.44
C ARG A 25 -0.80 -1.55 32.55
N ASN A 26 -1.88 -0.79 32.51
CA ASN A 26 -1.92 0.56 31.94
C ASN A 26 -1.30 0.66 30.55
N MET A 27 -1.74 -0.22 29.62
CA MET A 27 -1.52 0.08 28.21
C MET A 27 -2.22 1.42 27.98
N PRO A 28 -1.48 2.46 27.54
CA PRO A 28 -2.15 3.67 27.08
C PRO A 28 -3.18 3.27 26.03
N GLU A 29 -4.20 4.06 25.88
CA GLU A 29 -5.26 3.86 24.89
C GLU A 29 -4.74 3.15 23.64
N ARG A 30 -5.40 2.04 23.25
CA ARG A 30 -4.93 1.19 22.14
C ARG A 30 -4.55 2.05 20.94
N ILE A 31 -3.29 2.06 20.59
CA ILE A 31 -2.83 2.76 19.39
C ILE A 31 -3.37 2.00 18.17
N PRO A 32 -4.28 2.56 17.40
CA PRO A 32 -4.80 1.91 16.20
C PRO A 32 -3.70 1.81 15.13
N LEU A 33 -3.72 0.74 14.35
CA LEU A 33 -2.80 0.57 13.21
C LEU A 33 -2.95 1.70 12.18
N ALA A 34 -4.16 2.18 11.98
CA ALA A 34 -4.47 3.32 11.16
C ALA A 34 -5.60 4.13 11.81
N ARG A 35 -5.50 5.44 11.71
CA ARG A 35 -6.54 6.37 12.15
C ARG A 35 -6.76 7.38 11.03
N PRO A 36 -7.74 7.18 10.17
CA PRO A 36 -8.10 8.16 9.16
C PRO A 36 -8.48 9.48 9.85
N SER A 37 -7.93 10.58 9.37
CA SER A 37 -8.37 11.92 9.73
C SER A 37 -9.29 12.46 8.64
N TRP A 38 -10.26 13.26 9.03
CA TRP A 38 -11.21 13.91 8.12
C TRP A 38 -11.56 15.29 8.66
N THR A 39 -11.90 16.19 7.75
CA THR A 39 -12.32 17.55 8.06
C THR A 39 -13.81 17.73 7.76
N ASP A 40 -14.38 18.84 8.21
CA ASP A 40 -15.77 19.16 7.89
C ASP A 40 -15.98 19.36 6.39
N GLU A 41 -15.00 19.92 5.69
CA GLU A 41 -15.05 20.09 4.23
C GLU A 41 -15.07 18.73 3.51
N MET A 42 -14.28 17.74 3.98
CA MET A 42 -14.29 16.38 3.41
C MET A 42 -15.65 15.71 3.62
N ARG A 43 -16.25 15.90 4.82
CA ARG A 43 -17.59 15.38 5.10
C ARG A 43 -18.62 16.00 4.18
N ASP A 44 -18.62 17.32 4.07
CA ASP A 44 -19.61 18.06 3.27
C ASP A 44 -19.46 17.71 1.76
N ALA A 45 -18.24 17.56 1.26
CA ALA A 45 -17.98 17.10 -0.11
C ALA A 45 -18.54 15.68 -0.36
N ALA A 46 -18.41 14.78 0.62
CA ALA A 46 -18.96 13.43 0.53
C ALA A 46 -20.50 13.45 0.51
N ILE A 47 -21.13 14.26 1.39
CA ILE A 47 -22.59 14.41 1.44
C ILE A 47 -23.10 14.99 0.11
N ASN A 48 -22.48 16.06 -0.37
CA ASN A 48 -22.85 16.70 -1.66
C ASN A 48 -22.73 15.70 -2.83
N THR A 49 -21.74 14.81 -2.79
CA THR A 49 -21.59 13.78 -3.83
C THR A 49 -22.73 12.75 -3.75
N LEU A 50 -23.11 12.33 -2.55
CA LEU A 50 -24.25 11.43 -2.34
C LEU A 50 -25.56 12.06 -2.80
N ASP A 51 -25.81 13.31 -2.44
CA ASP A 51 -27.04 14.06 -2.81
C ASP A 51 -27.14 14.29 -4.32
N SER A 52 -26.00 14.42 -5.01
CA SER A 52 -25.97 14.58 -6.45
C SER A 52 -26.46 13.37 -7.25
N GLY A 53 -26.50 12.19 -6.64
CA GLY A 53 -26.82 10.92 -7.29
C GLY A 53 -25.78 10.46 -8.34
N ARG A 54 -24.66 11.18 -8.51
CA ARG A 54 -23.60 10.88 -9.50
C ARG A 54 -22.40 10.21 -8.86
N TRP A 55 -22.57 8.98 -8.43
CA TRP A 55 -21.57 8.23 -7.65
C TRP A 55 -20.51 7.53 -8.49
N VAL A 56 -20.78 7.29 -9.79
CA VAL A 56 -19.85 6.61 -10.70
C VAL A 56 -19.53 7.54 -11.86
N LYS A 57 -18.23 7.68 -12.17
CA LYS A 57 -17.73 8.57 -13.24
C LYS A 57 -18.28 10.01 -13.13
N GLY A 58 -18.48 10.47 -11.89
CA GLY A 58 -19.04 11.80 -11.61
C GLY A 58 -18.02 12.93 -11.77
N PRO A 59 -18.48 14.19 -11.57
CA PRO A 59 -17.63 15.37 -11.68
C PRO A 59 -16.48 15.38 -10.70
N GLN A 60 -16.66 14.84 -9.49
CA GLN A 60 -15.59 14.78 -8.46
C GLN A 60 -14.40 13.93 -8.92
N GLY A 61 -14.64 12.81 -9.59
CA GLY A 61 -13.56 11.97 -10.13
C GLY A 61 -12.77 12.67 -11.24
N ARG A 62 -13.43 13.51 -12.06
CA ARG A 62 -12.75 14.33 -13.08
C ARG A 62 -11.93 15.45 -12.44
N ALA A 63 -12.51 16.20 -11.53
CA ALA A 63 -11.82 17.26 -10.80
C ALA A 63 -10.57 16.69 -10.08
N PHE A 64 -10.71 15.55 -9.40
CA PHE A 64 -9.57 14.88 -8.78
C PHE A 64 -8.47 14.51 -9.79
N ALA A 65 -8.83 14.01 -10.97
CA ALA A 65 -7.86 13.67 -12.01
C ALA A 65 -7.12 14.93 -12.52
N GLU A 66 -7.82 16.02 -12.75
CA GLU A 66 -7.26 17.29 -13.21
C GLU A 66 -6.31 17.88 -12.16
N GLU A 67 -6.76 18.01 -10.92
CA GLU A 67 -5.95 18.53 -9.80
C GLU A 67 -4.71 17.65 -9.53
N PHE A 68 -4.85 16.33 -9.63
CA PHE A 68 -3.73 15.42 -9.40
C PHE A 68 -2.72 15.44 -10.55
N ALA A 69 -3.18 15.59 -11.79
CA ALA A 69 -2.31 15.79 -12.95
C ALA A 69 -1.49 17.08 -12.81
N GLU A 70 -2.13 18.18 -12.42
CA GLU A 70 -1.45 19.45 -12.15
C GLU A 70 -0.43 19.33 -11.02
N TYR A 71 -0.80 18.68 -9.90
CA TYR A 71 0.09 18.46 -8.76
C TYR A 71 1.35 17.63 -9.14
N CYS A 72 1.19 16.61 -9.99
CA CYS A 72 2.29 15.79 -10.47
C CYS A 72 3.07 16.41 -11.64
N GLY A 73 2.61 17.52 -12.23
CA GLY A 73 3.23 18.14 -13.40
C GLY A 73 3.11 17.29 -14.67
N VAL A 74 2.03 16.51 -14.80
CA VAL A 74 1.75 15.66 -15.98
C VAL A 74 0.49 16.14 -16.70
N GLU A 75 0.37 15.79 -17.98
CA GLU A 75 -0.75 16.23 -18.81
C GLU A 75 -2.07 15.56 -18.41
N PHE A 76 -2.01 14.28 -18.01
CA PHE A 76 -3.22 13.50 -17.70
C PHE A 76 -3.01 12.66 -16.46
N ALA A 77 -4.10 12.47 -15.71
CA ALA A 77 -4.21 11.46 -14.66
C ALA A 77 -5.54 10.71 -14.82
N SER A 78 -5.59 9.47 -14.37
CA SER A 78 -6.80 8.65 -14.38
C SER A 78 -7.03 8.04 -12.99
N PRO A 79 -8.18 8.30 -12.36
CA PRO A 79 -8.46 7.73 -11.06
C PRO A 79 -8.78 6.23 -11.18
N CYS A 80 -8.30 5.46 -10.21
CA CYS A 80 -8.61 4.05 -10.04
C CYS A 80 -9.37 3.83 -8.73
N ASN A 81 -10.03 2.69 -8.61
CA ASN A 81 -10.76 2.32 -7.40
C ASN A 81 -9.85 1.93 -6.22
N SER A 82 -8.57 1.67 -6.48
CA SER A 82 -7.58 1.28 -5.48
C SER A 82 -6.16 1.42 -6.00
N GLY A 83 -5.18 1.54 -5.11
CA GLY A 83 -3.76 1.53 -5.47
C GLY A 83 -3.34 0.23 -6.19
N SER A 84 -3.88 -0.92 -5.79
CA SER A 84 -3.65 -2.20 -6.49
C SER A 84 -4.16 -2.15 -7.93
N GLY A 85 -5.35 -1.58 -8.14
CA GLY A 85 -5.90 -1.38 -9.47
C GLY A 85 -5.03 -0.45 -10.33
N ALA A 86 -4.48 0.60 -9.74
CA ALA A 86 -3.57 1.52 -10.41
C ALA A 86 -2.26 0.83 -10.84
N LEU A 87 -1.67 0.02 -9.96
CA LEU A 87 -0.46 -0.74 -10.29
C LEU A 87 -0.69 -1.72 -11.44
N ILE A 88 -1.78 -2.48 -11.40
CA ILE A 88 -2.13 -3.42 -12.49
C ILE A 88 -2.36 -2.67 -13.80
N ALA A 89 -3.09 -1.56 -13.76
CA ALA A 89 -3.35 -0.76 -14.95
C ALA A 89 -2.05 -0.19 -15.55
N ALA A 90 -1.16 0.34 -14.71
CA ALA A 90 0.14 0.87 -15.14
C ALA A 90 1.00 -0.21 -15.81
N LEU A 91 1.13 -1.38 -15.20
CA LEU A 91 1.89 -2.48 -15.75
C LEU A 91 1.32 -2.95 -17.11
N ARG A 92 0.01 -3.05 -17.21
CA ARG A 92 -0.65 -3.44 -18.48
C ARG A 92 -0.51 -2.38 -19.58
N LEU A 93 -0.58 -1.10 -19.23
CA LEU A 93 -0.36 -0.01 -20.17
C LEU A 93 1.08 0.03 -20.70
N LEU A 94 2.05 -0.41 -19.88
CA LEU A 94 3.45 -0.60 -20.30
C LEU A 94 3.67 -1.87 -21.12
N GLY A 95 2.64 -2.68 -21.33
CA GLY A 95 2.73 -3.93 -22.09
C GLY A 95 3.30 -5.11 -21.30
N ILE A 96 3.44 -4.97 -19.98
CA ILE A 96 3.98 -6.02 -19.10
C ILE A 96 3.02 -7.20 -19.01
N GLY A 97 3.52 -8.41 -19.27
CA GLY A 97 2.72 -9.63 -19.31
C GLY A 97 3.53 -10.92 -19.22
N PRO A 98 2.98 -12.05 -19.70
CA PRO A 98 3.64 -13.34 -19.65
C PRO A 98 5.02 -13.33 -20.33
N GLY A 99 6.03 -13.81 -19.62
CA GLY A 99 7.41 -13.84 -20.10
C GLY A 99 8.26 -12.66 -19.62
N ASP A 100 7.65 -11.60 -19.08
CA ASP A 100 8.37 -10.48 -18.51
C ASP A 100 8.70 -10.72 -17.04
N GLU A 101 9.76 -10.06 -16.55
CA GLU A 101 10.16 -10.00 -15.16
C GLU A 101 10.10 -8.56 -14.66
N VAL A 102 9.58 -8.38 -13.45
CA VAL A 102 9.49 -7.06 -12.81
C VAL A 102 10.16 -7.11 -11.44
N ILE A 103 11.17 -6.28 -11.25
CA ILE A 103 11.88 -6.18 -9.99
C ILE A 103 11.01 -5.44 -8.98
N VAL A 104 10.82 -6.05 -7.81
CA VAL A 104 10.02 -5.52 -6.71
C VAL A 104 10.78 -5.61 -5.39
N PRO A 105 10.63 -4.66 -4.45
CA PRO A 105 11.27 -4.77 -3.15
C PRO A 105 10.71 -5.96 -2.35
N SER A 106 11.58 -6.62 -1.57
CA SER A 106 11.19 -7.76 -0.74
C SER A 106 10.37 -7.35 0.49
N LEU A 107 10.53 -6.11 0.96
CA LEU A 107 9.75 -5.53 2.05
C LEU A 107 8.83 -4.45 1.49
N THR A 108 7.59 -4.81 1.26
CA THR A 108 6.56 -3.91 0.71
C THR A 108 5.17 -4.46 0.99
N PHE A 109 4.15 -3.68 0.64
CA PHE A 109 2.78 -4.17 0.66
C PHE A 109 2.59 -5.25 -0.42
N ILE A 110 1.85 -6.30 -0.08
CA ILE A 110 1.66 -7.48 -0.95
C ILE A 110 1.20 -7.14 -2.37
N ALA A 111 0.43 -6.06 -2.54
CA ALA A 111 -0.05 -5.62 -3.84
C ALA A 111 1.08 -5.31 -4.84
N THR A 112 2.27 -4.97 -4.38
CA THR A 112 3.42 -4.71 -5.25
C THR A 112 3.78 -5.95 -6.07
N ALA A 113 3.90 -7.11 -5.44
CA ALA A 113 4.20 -8.36 -6.12
C ALA A 113 2.97 -8.98 -6.81
N THR A 114 1.80 -8.91 -6.15
CA THR A 114 0.58 -9.52 -6.73
C THR A 114 0.10 -8.79 -7.97
N SER A 115 0.29 -7.46 -8.07
CA SER A 115 -0.06 -6.72 -9.30
C SER A 115 0.77 -7.17 -10.51
N VAL A 116 2.05 -7.49 -10.31
CA VAL A 116 2.90 -8.10 -11.35
C VAL A 116 2.35 -9.47 -11.74
N SER A 117 2.12 -10.36 -10.78
CA SER A 117 1.57 -11.70 -11.07
C SER A 117 0.22 -11.66 -11.79
N MET A 118 -0.62 -10.65 -11.51
CA MET A 118 -1.92 -10.47 -12.16
C MET A 118 -1.82 -10.00 -13.62
N THR A 119 -0.67 -9.54 -14.08
CA THR A 119 -0.42 -9.31 -15.51
C THR A 119 0.05 -10.57 -16.23
N GLY A 120 0.43 -11.61 -15.50
CA GLY A 120 1.06 -12.81 -16.01
C GLY A 120 2.60 -12.76 -16.02
N ALA A 121 3.19 -11.64 -15.60
CA ALA A 121 4.63 -11.48 -15.42
C ALA A 121 5.13 -12.11 -14.13
N THR A 122 6.44 -12.27 -14.00
CA THR A 122 7.12 -12.84 -12.83
C THR A 122 7.68 -11.73 -11.95
N PRO A 123 7.29 -11.61 -10.66
CA PRO A 123 7.93 -10.69 -9.74
C PRO A 123 9.30 -11.23 -9.31
N VAL A 124 10.35 -10.43 -9.46
CA VAL A 124 11.70 -10.71 -9.03
C VAL A 124 12.00 -9.85 -7.80
N PHE A 125 12.22 -10.49 -6.65
CA PHE A 125 12.43 -9.76 -5.40
C PHE A 125 13.85 -9.24 -5.29
N ALA A 126 13.98 -7.92 -5.10
CA ALA A 126 15.23 -7.28 -4.70
C ALA A 126 15.31 -7.14 -3.18
N GLU A 127 16.50 -7.28 -2.63
CA GLU A 127 16.72 -7.04 -1.21
C GLU A 127 16.55 -5.56 -0.87
N VAL A 128 16.27 -5.29 0.40
CA VAL A 128 16.19 -3.94 0.96
C VAL A 128 17.38 -3.70 1.88
N GLU A 129 17.80 -2.46 1.92
CA GLU A 129 18.88 -2.00 2.79
C GLU A 129 18.42 -2.08 4.26
N PRO A 130 19.22 -2.70 5.16
CA PRO A 130 18.80 -2.99 6.54
C PRO A 130 18.49 -1.76 7.39
N ASP A 131 19.17 -0.63 7.15
CA ASP A 131 19.04 0.54 8.00
C ASP A 131 17.82 1.40 7.62
N TYR A 132 17.51 1.51 6.32
CA TYR A 132 16.41 2.34 5.82
C TYR A 132 15.23 1.56 5.25
N TRP A 133 15.38 0.24 5.06
CA TRP A 133 14.35 -0.68 4.58
C TRP A 133 13.84 -0.34 3.17
N LEU A 134 14.67 0.35 2.40
CA LEU A 134 14.41 0.73 1.02
C LEU A 134 15.12 -0.21 0.05
N SER A 135 14.61 -0.29 -1.17
CA SER A 135 15.22 -1.11 -2.22
C SER A 135 16.62 -0.63 -2.60
N LEU A 136 17.55 -1.58 -2.78
CA LEU A 136 18.95 -1.33 -3.16
C LEU A 136 19.14 -1.04 -4.66
N ILE A 137 18.10 -1.05 -5.48
CA ILE A 137 18.23 -0.89 -6.95
C ILE A 137 18.86 0.45 -7.37
N HIS A 138 18.85 1.44 -6.50
CA HIS A 138 19.38 2.77 -6.79
C HIS A 138 20.78 3.03 -6.22
N ILE A 139 21.40 2.00 -5.65
CA ILE A 139 22.76 1.99 -5.16
C ILE A 139 23.64 1.18 -6.12
#